data_dff8aa5ca7552b15e53937aa4253d582
#
_entry.id   dff8aa5ca7552b15e53937aa4253d582
#
_cell.length_a   1.000
_cell.length_b   1.000
_cell.length_c   1.000
_cell.angle_alpha   90.00
_cell.angle_beta   90.00
_cell.angle_gamma   90.00
#
_symmetry.space_group_name_H-M   'P 1'
#
loop_
_entity.id
_entity.type
_entity.pdbx_description
1 polymer ?
#
loop_
_entity_poly.entity_id
_entity_poly.type
_entity_poly.pdbx_seq_one_letter_code
_entity_poly.pdbx_strand_id
1 'polypeptide(L)'
;SEQLDIGIAMWNHPDCGYVMSPELCARIAELPNIVAIKYSTDRARYSRLTELVGDKIHVSNPDEPEWLDNIIELGWKLYLCSTPPYLLQSKVDQRMNEYTRLAFAGQHAQARQVRDSLEPVRQAIRQSKPKGKPQAHSKAWQDLLGQHGGKVRRPLINLSETELAATREAFAGCGLRVA
;
A
#
# COMPACT_ATOMS: atom_id res chain seq x y z
N SER A 1 21.67 10.94 -10.89
CA SER A 1 21.25 11.77 -9.76
C SER A 1 21.93 13.15 -9.77
N GLU A 2 23.16 13.26 -10.19
CA GLU A 2 23.94 14.52 -10.22
C GLU A 2 23.31 15.64 -11.08
N GLN A 3 22.49 15.28 -12.05
CA GLN A 3 21.81 16.22 -12.95
C GLN A 3 20.42 16.67 -12.45
N LEU A 4 19.94 16.14 -11.32
CA LEU A 4 18.63 16.42 -10.78
C LEU A 4 18.74 16.94 -9.35
N ASP A 5 18.14 18.09 -9.10
CA ASP A 5 18.04 18.71 -7.77
C ASP A 5 16.70 18.35 -7.09
N ILE A 6 16.33 17.07 -7.14
CA ILE A 6 15.14 16.53 -6.48
C ILE A 6 15.45 15.18 -5.85
N GLY A 7 14.70 14.81 -4.80
CA GLY A 7 14.74 13.47 -4.22
C GLY A 7 14.21 12.42 -5.18
N ILE A 8 14.91 11.30 -5.28
CA ILE A 8 14.57 10.17 -6.16
C ILE A 8 14.12 9.00 -5.29
N ALA A 9 12.89 8.52 -5.51
CA ALA A 9 12.41 7.26 -4.95
C ALA A 9 12.55 6.16 -6.00
N MET A 10 13.28 5.12 -5.67
CA MET A 10 13.42 3.93 -6.52
C MET A 10 12.19 3.02 -6.41
N TRP A 11 11.90 2.30 -7.48
CA TRP A 11 10.94 1.21 -7.45
C TRP A 11 11.61 -0.07 -7.95
N ASN A 12 11.72 -1.06 -7.06
CA ASN A 12 12.23 -2.38 -7.38
C ASN A 12 11.10 -3.41 -7.26
N HIS A 13 10.76 -4.04 -8.37
CA HIS A 13 9.65 -4.97 -8.48
C HIS A 13 10.00 -6.16 -9.40
N PRO A 14 9.55 -7.39 -9.09
CA PRO A 14 9.81 -8.57 -9.94
C PRO A 14 9.37 -8.38 -11.40
N ASP A 15 8.28 -7.66 -11.66
CA ASP A 15 7.78 -7.38 -13.01
C ASP A 15 8.77 -6.56 -13.87
N CYS A 16 9.77 -5.93 -13.24
CA CYS A 16 10.85 -5.25 -13.98
C CYS A 16 11.91 -6.23 -14.52
N GLY A 17 11.72 -7.54 -14.33
CA GLY A 17 12.62 -8.60 -14.82
C GLY A 17 13.84 -8.86 -13.96
N TYR A 18 14.12 -8.02 -12.97
CA TYR A 18 15.23 -8.18 -12.04
C TYR A 18 14.89 -7.59 -10.66
N VAL A 19 15.16 -8.36 -9.61
CA VAL A 19 15.07 -7.90 -8.23
C VAL A 19 16.48 -7.68 -7.69
N MET A 20 16.81 -6.43 -7.42
CA MET A 20 18.12 -6.04 -6.87
C MET A 20 18.34 -6.68 -5.47
N SER A 21 19.58 -7.06 -5.18
CA SER A 21 19.92 -7.50 -3.82
C SER A 21 19.90 -6.32 -2.82
N PRO A 22 19.73 -6.58 -1.52
CA PRO A 22 19.83 -5.53 -0.50
C PRO A 22 21.16 -4.76 -0.55
N GLU A 23 22.26 -5.46 -0.83
CA GLU A 23 23.60 -4.87 -0.92
C GLU A 23 23.76 -3.97 -2.15
N LEU A 24 23.15 -4.33 -3.30
CA LEU A 24 23.11 -3.46 -4.47
C LEU A 24 22.27 -2.21 -4.20
N CYS A 25 21.11 -2.37 -3.59
CA CYS A 25 20.27 -1.23 -3.19
C CYS A 25 21.01 -0.30 -2.20
N ALA A 26 21.76 -0.87 -1.25
CA ALA A 26 22.55 -0.09 -0.31
C ALA A 26 23.65 0.73 -1.00
N ARG A 27 24.35 0.15 -1.98
CA ARG A 27 25.33 0.89 -2.80
C ARG A 27 24.69 2.02 -3.61
N ILE A 28 23.50 1.81 -4.15
CA ILE A 28 22.77 2.86 -4.88
C ILE A 28 22.31 3.97 -3.92
N ALA A 29 21.95 3.63 -2.68
CA ALA A 29 21.57 4.60 -1.65
C ALA A 29 22.70 5.57 -1.23
N GLU A 30 23.95 5.29 -1.59
CA GLU A 30 25.07 6.23 -1.39
C GLU A 30 25.08 7.37 -2.44
N LEU A 31 24.32 7.25 -3.53
CA LEU A 31 24.24 8.29 -4.54
C LEU A 31 23.44 9.49 -4.04
N PRO A 32 23.86 10.73 -4.38
CA PRO A 32 23.10 11.93 -4.04
C PRO A 32 21.65 11.81 -4.55
N ASN A 33 20.72 12.40 -3.81
CA ASN A 33 19.29 12.47 -4.13
C ASN A 33 18.50 11.15 -4.11
N ILE A 34 19.10 10.01 -3.81
CA ILE A 34 18.34 8.79 -3.53
C ILE A 34 17.80 8.89 -2.09
N VAL A 35 16.47 9.01 -1.94
CA VAL A 35 15.82 9.29 -0.65
C VAL A 35 14.87 8.19 -0.19
N ALA A 36 14.44 7.32 -1.08
CA ALA A 36 13.53 6.22 -0.76
C ALA A 36 13.63 5.06 -1.74
N ILE A 37 13.14 3.91 -1.32
CA ILE A 37 12.93 2.76 -2.19
C ILE A 37 11.60 2.05 -1.85
N LYS A 38 10.76 1.80 -2.87
CA LYS A 38 9.68 0.82 -2.81
C LYS A 38 10.25 -0.52 -3.22
N TYR A 39 10.51 -1.37 -2.24
CA TYR A 39 11.20 -2.64 -2.41
C TYR A 39 10.19 -3.80 -2.31
N SER A 40 9.59 -4.17 -3.45
CA SER A 40 8.56 -5.21 -3.56
C SER A 40 9.21 -6.60 -3.52
N THR A 41 9.49 -7.09 -2.31
CA THR A 41 10.19 -8.34 -2.06
C THR A 41 9.72 -8.95 -0.73
N ASP A 42 10.28 -10.12 -0.37
CA ASP A 42 10.02 -10.80 0.90
C ASP A 42 10.57 -10.02 2.12
N ARG A 43 10.03 -10.36 3.30
CA ARG A 43 10.37 -9.69 4.56
C ARG A 43 11.86 -9.79 4.88
N ALA A 44 12.52 -10.91 4.64
CA ALA A 44 13.93 -11.08 4.96
C ALA A 44 14.80 -10.08 4.19
N ARG A 45 14.52 -9.89 2.89
CA ARG A 45 15.25 -8.97 2.05
C ARG A 45 15.01 -7.50 2.42
N TYR A 46 13.75 -7.08 2.60
CA TYR A 46 13.52 -5.68 2.94
C TYR A 46 13.94 -5.33 4.38
N SER A 47 13.89 -6.28 5.32
CA SER A 47 14.45 -6.10 6.65
C SER A 47 15.97 -5.93 6.58
N ARG A 48 16.64 -6.79 5.81
CA ARG A 48 18.10 -6.66 5.57
C ARG A 48 18.45 -5.33 4.92
N LEU A 49 17.67 -4.86 3.95
CA LEU A 49 17.90 -3.53 3.37
C LEU A 49 17.70 -2.41 4.40
N THR A 50 16.66 -2.52 5.24
CA THR A 50 16.44 -1.52 6.32
C THR A 50 17.60 -1.46 7.30
N GLU A 51 18.19 -2.60 7.67
CA GLU A 51 19.42 -2.63 8.50
C GLU A 51 20.60 -1.90 7.84
N LEU A 52 20.74 -2.05 6.52
CA LEU A 52 21.86 -1.45 5.77
C LEU A 52 21.74 0.06 5.57
N VAL A 53 20.50 0.58 5.38
CA VAL A 53 20.30 1.95 4.89
C VAL A 53 19.12 2.69 5.53
N GLY A 54 18.44 2.12 6.51
CA GLY A 54 17.23 2.71 7.09
C GLY A 54 17.44 4.06 7.79
N ASP A 55 18.66 4.44 8.10
CA ASP A 55 19.07 5.74 8.60
C ASP A 55 19.31 6.78 7.48
N LYS A 56 19.54 6.34 6.24
CA LYS A 56 19.87 7.18 5.09
C LYS A 56 18.68 7.42 4.17
N ILE A 57 17.94 6.37 3.86
CA ILE A 57 16.79 6.42 2.95
C ILE A 57 15.55 5.75 3.55
N HIS A 58 14.38 6.13 3.07
CA HIS A 58 13.15 5.43 3.43
C HIS A 58 13.01 4.13 2.66
N VAL A 59 12.97 3.01 3.37
CA VAL A 59 12.58 1.71 2.79
C VAL A 59 11.10 1.50 2.97
N SER A 60 10.41 0.99 1.96
CA SER A 60 8.99 0.65 1.99
C SER A 60 8.71 -0.59 1.14
N ASN A 61 7.68 -1.36 1.49
CA ASN A 61 7.12 -2.39 0.63
C ASN A 61 5.67 -2.04 0.24
N PRO A 62 5.05 -2.74 -0.73
CA PRO A 62 3.70 -2.40 -1.20
C PRO A 62 2.57 -2.93 -0.31
N ASP A 63 2.82 -3.80 0.66
CA ASP A 63 1.80 -4.60 1.33
C ASP A 63 1.28 -3.94 2.61
N GLU A 64 0.04 -3.45 2.55
CA GLU A 64 -0.62 -2.79 3.68
C GLU A 64 -0.74 -3.69 4.93
N PRO A 65 -1.03 -4.99 4.84
CA PRO A 65 -1.06 -5.86 6.03
C PRO A 65 0.22 -5.87 6.86
N GLU A 66 1.37 -5.65 6.23
CA GLU A 66 2.68 -5.61 6.90
C GLU A 66 3.05 -4.21 7.42
N TRP A 67 2.30 -3.17 7.04
CA TRP A 67 2.64 -1.78 7.35
C TRP A 67 2.78 -1.53 8.86
N LEU A 68 1.82 -1.99 9.67
CA LEU A 68 1.88 -1.83 11.12
C LEU A 68 3.11 -2.52 11.74
N ASP A 69 3.38 -3.76 11.34
CA ASP A 69 4.51 -4.51 11.87
C ASP A 69 5.84 -3.90 11.42
N ASN A 70 5.90 -3.34 10.22
CA ASN A 70 7.08 -2.63 9.73
C ASN A 70 7.32 -1.30 10.47
N ILE A 71 6.28 -0.58 10.90
CA ILE A 71 6.44 0.56 11.82
C ILE A 71 7.05 0.11 13.13
N ILE A 72 6.48 -0.94 13.73
CA ILE A 72 6.84 -1.39 15.09
C ILE A 72 8.24 -2.01 15.14
N GLU A 73 8.56 -2.86 14.17
CA GLU A 73 9.76 -3.71 14.20
C GLU A 73 10.93 -3.11 13.43
N LEU A 74 10.65 -2.34 12.37
CA LEU A 74 11.66 -1.77 11.49
C LEU A 74 11.77 -0.23 11.56
N GLY A 75 10.91 0.41 12.35
CA GLY A 75 10.90 1.87 12.48
C GLY A 75 10.50 2.63 11.22
N TRP A 76 9.76 2.00 10.32
CA TRP A 76 9.38 2.63 9.05
C TRP A 76 8.47 3.83 9.23
N LYS A 77 8.66 4.84 8.38
CA LYS A 77 7.92 6.11 8.40
C LYS A 77 7.19 6.41 7.10
N LEU A 78 7.44 5.63 6.05
CA LEU A 78 6.90 5.82 4.72
C LEU A 78 6.25 4.54 4.21
N TYR A 79 5.02 4.66 3.68
CA TYR A 79 4.31 3.56 3.02
C TYR A 79 4.08 3.90 1.54
N LEU A 80 4.79 3.21 0.65
CA LEU A 80 4.62 3.31 -0.81
C LEU A 80 3.77 2.14 -1.30
N CYS A 81 2.47 2.31 -1.25
CA CYS A 81 1.47 1.25 -1.34
C CYS A 81 1.24 0.65 -2.74
N SER A 82 0.72 -0.59 -2.78
CA SER A 82 -0.04 -1.15 -3.89
C SER A 82 -1.54 -1.25 -3.57
N THR A 83 -1.92 -1.43 -2.30
CA THR A 83 -3.30 -1.21 -1.84
C THR A 83 -3.38 0.20 -1.28
N PRO A 84 -3.91 1.16 -2.03
CA PRO A 84 -3.88 2.55 -1.59
C PRO A 84 -4.72 2.76 -0.32
N PRO A 85 -4.26 3.61 0.62
CA PRO A 85 -5.00 3.92 1.83
C PRO A 85 -6.44 4.35 1.61
N TYR A 86 -6.72 5.06 0.51
CA TYR A 86 -8.05 5.52 0.16
C TYR A 86 -9.04 4.39 -0.18
N LEU A 87 -8.59 3.14 -0.34
CA LEU A 87 -9.48 1.99 -0.48
C LEU A 87 -9.90 1.41 0.88
N LEU A 88 -9.19 1.73 1.95
CA LEU A 88 -9.36 1.18 3.28
C LEU A 88 -10.02 2.17 4.26
N GLN A 89 -10.35 3.37 3.82
CA GLN A 89 -10.93 4.41 4.66
C GLN A 89 -11.82 5.36 3.88
N SER A 90 -12.65 6.11 4.59
CA SER A 90 -13.54 7.15 4.07
C SER A 90 -13.39 8.42 4.90
N LYS A 91 -14.25 9.43 4.66
CA LYS A 91 -14.30 10.64 5.52
C LYS A 91 -14.67 10.32 6.98
N VAL A 92 -15.48 9.28 7.20
CA VAL A 92 -16.01 8.91 8.52
C VAL A 92 -15.38 7.63 9.09
N ASP A 93 -14.63 6.90 8.31
CA ASP A 93 -13.89 5.70 8.72
C ASP A 93 -12.40 5.90 8.48
N GLN A 94 -11.69 6.27 9.52
CA GLN A 94 -10.27 6.63 9.49
C GLN A 94 -9.38 5.59 10.18
N ARG A 95 -9.84 4.33 10.27
CA ARG A 95 -9.13 3.27 11.00
C ARG A 95 -7.69 3.06 10.52
N MET A 96 -7.41 3.22 9.22
CA MET A 96 -6.03 3.10 8.74
C MET A 96 -5.14 4.24 9.26
N ASN A 97 -5.62 5.48 9.24
CA ASN A 97 -4.92 6.61 9.87
C ASN A 97 -4.78 6.42 11.37
N GLU A 98 -5.84 5.94 12.03
CA GLU A 98 -5.88 5.73 13.47
C GLU A 98 -4.81 4.72 13.91
N TYR A 99 -4.77 3.52 13.33
CA TYR A 99 -3.77 2.54 13.73
C TYR A 99 -2.33 2.99 13.41
N THR A 100 -2.14 3.71 12.30
CA THR A 100 -0.82 4.27 11.96
C THR A 100 -0.38 5.30 13.00
N ARG A 101 -1.28 6.22 13.41
CA ARG A 101 -1.01 7.22 14.45
C ARG A 101 -0.73 6.58 15.81
N LEU A 102 -1.51 5.56 16.19
CA LEU A 102 -1.31 4.79 17.42
C LEU A 102 0.04 4.08 17.43
N ALA A 103 0.44 3.50 16.28
CA ALA A 103 1.74 2.85 16.15
C ALA A 103 2.90 3.84 16.34
N PHE A 104 2.84 5.01 15.71
CA PHE A 104 3.85 6.07 15.88
C PHE A 104 3.88 6.64 17.31
N ALA A 105 2.76 6.57 18.02
CA ALA A 105 2.68 6.97 19.44
C ALA A 105 3.11 5.84 20.41
N GLY A 106 3.61 4.71 19.91
CA GLY A 106 4.01 3.57 20.74
C GLY A 106 2.86 2.75 21.35
N GLN A 107 1.60 3.05 20.96
CA GLN A 107 0.40 2.37 21.48
C GLN A 107 0.11 1.10 20.64
N HIS A 108 1.08 0.19 20.61
CA HIS A 108 1.11 -0.94 19.67
C HIS A 108 -0.07 -1.91 19.83
N ALA A 109 -0.50 -2.20 21.07
CA ALA A 109 -1.62 -3.10 21.32
C ALA A 109 -2.93 -2.53 20.73
N GLN A 110 -3.19 -1.25 20.95
CA GLN A 110 -4.36 -0.57 20.40
C GLN A 110 -4.27 -0.47 18.87
N ALA A 111 -3.10 -0.15 18.34
CA ALA A 111 -2.87 -0.12 16.89
C ALA A 111 -3.21 -1.46 16.23
N ARG A 112 -2.77 -2.59 16.83
CA ARG A 112 -3.09 -3.94 16.33
C ARG A 112 -4.61 -4.19 16.34
N GLN A 113 -5.30 -3.85 17.43
CA GLN A 113 -6.74 -4.02 17.53
C GLN A 113 -7.50 -3.25 16.43
N VAL A 114 -7.12 -1.98 16.19
CA VAL A 114 -7.73 -1.16 15.13
C VAL A 114 -7.40 -1.71 13.74
N ARG A 115 -6.12 -2.06 13.47
CA ARG A 115 -5.69 -2.70 12.21
C ARG A 115 -6.50 -3.96 11.91
N ASP A 116 -6.67 -4.82 12.89
CA ASP A 116 -7.35 -6.12 12.73
C ASP A 116 -8.84 -5.94 12.44
N SER A 117 -9.46 -4.88 12.94
CA SER A 117 -10.86 -4.53 12.61
C SER A 117 -11.07 -4.19 11.12
N LEU A 118 -10.01 -3.92 10.35
CA LEU A 118 -10.06 -3.71 8.90
C LEU A 118 -9.96 -5.02 8.09
N GLU A 119 -9.79 -6.18 8.74
CA GLU A 119 -9.63 -7.44 8.01
C GLU A 119 -10.83 -7.76 7.08
N PRO A 120 -12.10 -7.55 7.45
CA PRO A 120 -13.21 -7.75 6.51
C PRO A 120 -13.11 -6.87 5.25
N VAL A 121 -12.62 -5.64 5.38
CA VAL A 121 -12.40 -4.72 4.24
C VAL A 121 -11.31 -5.27 3.32
N ARG A 122 -10.18 -5.72 3.88
CA ARG A 122 -9.09 -6.35 3.11
C ARG A 122 -9.55 -7.60 2.40
N GLN A 123 -10.36 -8.43 3.06
CA GLN A 123 -10.96 -9.63 2.47
C GLN A 123 -11.83 -9.28 1.26
N ALA A 124 -12.73 -8.31 1.40
CA ALA A 124 -13.61 -7.87 0.32
C ALA A 124 -12.80 -7.37 -0.90
N ILE A 125 -11.76 -6.57 -0.67
CA ILE A 125 -10.86 -6.09 -1.75
C ILE A 125 -10.12 -7.27 -2.40
N ARG A 126 -9.54 -8.18 -1.61
CA ARG A 126 -8.78 -9.33 -2.11
C ARG A 126 -9.63 -10.33 -2.88
N GLN A 127 -10.90 -10.48 -2.51
CA GLN A 127 -11.82 -11.41 -3.15
C GLN A 127 -12.51 -10.84 -4.40
N SER A 128 -12.30 -9.57 -4.72
CA SER A 128 -12.85 -8.93 -5.92
C SER A 128 -12.55 -9.73 -7.19
N LYS A 129 -13.58 -9.93 -8.01
CA LYS A 129 -13.50 -10.69 -9.27
C LYS A 129 -14.03 -9.85 -10.43
N PRO A 130 -13.53 -10.03 -11.65
CA PRO A 130 -12.43 -10.95 -12.03
C PRO A 130 -11.04 -10.40 -11.66
N LYS A 131 -10.11 -11.27 -11.36
CA LYS A 131 -8.73 -10.91 -10.96
C LYS A 131 -7.98 -10.07 -12.00
N GLY A 132 -8.32 -10.21 -13.28
CA GLY A 132 -7.68 -9.48 -14.39
C GLY A 132 -8.08 -8.01 -14.53
N LYS A 133 -8.89 -7.44 -13.64
CA LYS A 133 -9.37 -6.04 -13.72
C LYS A 133 -9.10 -5.22 -12.45
N PRO A 134 -7.88 -5.23 -11.86
CA PRO A 134 -7.64 -4.62 -10.56
C PRO A 134 -7.90 -3.11 -10.55
N GLN A 135 -7.54 -2.39 -11.62
CA GLN A 135 -7.76 -0.94 -11.73
C GLN A 135 -9.25 -0.60 -11.84
N ALA A 136 -10.03 -1.41 -12.55
CA ALA A 136 -11.48 -1.22 -12.66
C ALA A 136 -12.17 -1.45 -11.31
N HIS A 137 -11.75 -2.47 -10.55
CA HIS A 137 -12.23 -2.68 -9.18
C HIS A 137 -11.87 -1.53 -8.24
N SER A 138 -10.61 -1.05 -8.27
CA SER A 138 -10.19 0.09 -7.45
C SER A 138 -11.01 1.34 -7.73
N LYS A 139 -11.33 1.61 -9.00
CA LYS A 139 -12.18 2.74 -9.40
C LYS A 139 -13.63 2.59 -8.95
N ALA A 140 -14.21 1.39 -9.13
CA ALA A 140 -15.55 1.10 -8.63
C ALA A 140 -15.62 1.24 -7.09
N TRP A 141 -14.59 0.79 -6.39
CA TRP A 141 -14.49 0.95 -4.94
C TRP A 141 -14.42 2.42 -4.52
N GLN A 142 -13.65 3.25 -5.25
CA GLN A 142 -13.61 4.70 -5.03
C GLN A 142 -14.98 5.36 -5.18
N ASP A 143 -15.73 5.00 -6.23
CA ASP A 143 -17.10 5.51 -6.43
C ASP A 143 -18.01 5.11 -5.25
N LEU A 144 -17.90 3.90 -4.71
CA LEU A 144 -18.65 3.44 -3.54
C LEU A 144 -18.24 4.15 -2.24
N LEU A 145 -17.01 4.63 -2.15
CA LEU A 145 -16.50 5.48 -1.06
C LEU A 145 -16.96 6.95 -1.15
N GLY A 146 -17.72 7.31 -2.18
CA GLY A 146 -18.09 8.70 -2.44
C GLY A 146 -16.95 9.55 -3.02
N GLN A 147 -15.91 8.90 -3.55
CA GLN A 147 -14.82 9.54 -4.28
C GLN A 147 -15.09 9.49 -5.80
N HIS A 148 -14.23 10.07 -6.60
CA HIS A 148 -14.35 10.03 -8.06
C HIS A 148 -13.44 8.94 -8.66
N GLY A 149 -13.94 7.72 -8.81
CA GLY A 149 -13.26 6.61 -9.46
C GLY A 149 -13.37 6.65 -10.98
N GLY A 150 -14.59 6.62 -11.47
CA GLY A 150 -14.91 6.67 -12.90
C GLY A 150 -14.53 5.40 -13.66
N LYS A 151 -14.31 5.55 -14.97
CA LYS A 151 -13.99 4.44 -15.87
C LYS A 151 -12.47 4.30 -16.07
N VAL A 152 -12.01 3.08 -16.37
CA VAL A 152 -10.63 2.86 -16.83
C VAL A 152 -10.47 3.31 -18.28
N ARG A 153 -9.24 3.71 -18.65
CA ARG A 153 -8.87 4.04 -20.04
C ARG A 153 -8.51 2.76 -20.81
N ARG A 154 -8.77 2.76 -22.12
CA ARG A 154 -8.26 1.70 -23.01
C ARG A 154 -6.74 1.59 -22.93
N PRO A 155 -6.15 0.40 -23.03
CA PRO A 155 -6.75 -0.92 -23.35
C PRO A 155 -7.42 -1.63 -22.16
N LEU A 156 -7.44 -1.05 -20.95
CA LEU A 156 -8.07 -1.67 -19.80
C LEU A 156 -9.59 -1.80 -20.00
N ILE A 157 -10.16 -2.85 -19.41
CA ILE A 157 -11.58 -3.20 -19.55
C ILE A 157 -12.31 -2.83 -18.25
N ASN A 158 -13.43 -2.11 -18.38
CA ASN A 158 -14.30 -1.79 -17.25
C ASN A 158 -15.00 -3.05 -16.71
N LEU A 159 -15.52 -2.96 -15.48
CA LEU A 159 -16.41 -3.97 -14.94
C LEU A 159 -17.72 -4.01 -15.72
N SER A 160 -18.27 -5.20 -15.94
CA SER A 160 -19.64 -5.39 -16.41
C SER A 160 -20.64 -5.04 -15.30
N GLU A 161 -21.92 -4.90 -15.64
CA GLU A 161 -22.98 -4.65 -14.64
C GLU A 161 -23.05 -5.74 -13.57
N THR A 162 -22.86 -7.00 -13.95
CA THR A 162 -22.83 -8.12 -13.00
C THR A 162 -21.63 -8.03 -12.05
N GLU A 163 -20.43 -7.69 -12.57
CA GLU A 163 -19.22 -7.50 -11.77
C GLU A 163 -19.33 -6.29 -10.84
N LEU A 164 -19.97 -5.21 -11.30
CA LEU A 164 -20.27 -4.04 -10.47
C LEU A 164 -21.26 -4.38 -9.35
N ALA A 165 -22.31 -5.15 -9.64
CA ALA A 165 -23.27 -5.60 -8.62
C ALA A 165 -22.59 -6.43 -7.54
N ALA A 166 -21.75 -7.40 -7.93
CA ALA A 166 -20.97 -8.20 -6.97
C ALA A 166 -19.98 -7.35 -6.14
N THR A 167 -19.39 -6.32 -6.77
CA THR A 167 -18.50 -5.39 -6.06
C THR A 167 -19.27 -4.55 -5.03
N ARG A 168 -20.48 -4.08 -5.36
CA ARG A 168 -21.35 -3.36 -4.41
C ARG A 168 -21.77 -4.24 -3.23
N GLU A 169 -22.11 -5.49 -3.48
CA GLU A 169 -22.46 -6.45 -2.42
C GLU A 169 -21.29 -6.70 -1.47
N ALA A 170 -20.10 -6.95 -2.02
CA ALA A 170 -18.87 -7.14 -1.22
C ALA A 170 -18.55 -5.88 -0.39
N PHE A 171 -18.71 -4.68 -0.97
CA PHE A 171 -18.52 -3.42 -0.28
C PHE A 171 -19.53 -3.24 0.87
N ALA A 172 -20.81 -3.49 0.63
CA ALA A 172 -21.86 -3.36 1.65
C ALA A 172 -21.62 -4.30 2.85
N GLY A 173 -21.06 -5.51 2.59
CA GLY A 173 -20.78 -6.52 3.62
C GLY A 173 -19.47 -6.33 4.37
N CYS A 174 -18.56 -5.45 3.94
CA CYS A 174 -17.22 -5.36 4.52
C CYS A 174 -17.11 -4.52 5.80
N GLY A 175 -18.18 -3.82 6.21
CA GLY A 175 -18.21 -3.01 7.43
C GLY A 175 -17.40 -1.70 7.36
N LEU A 176 -17.03 -1.26 6.15
CA LEU A 176 -16.44 0.06 5.96
C LEU A 176 -17.54 1.13 6.02
N ARG A 177 -17.37 2.13 6.89
CA ARG A 177 -18.34 3.21 7.06
C ARG A 177 -18.17 4.24 5.96
N VAL A 178 -19.29 4.63 5.36
CA VAL A 178 -19.38 5.71 4.37
C VAL A 178 -20.38 6.74 4.84
N ALA A 179 -20.16 8.01 4.46
CA ALA A 179 -21.06 9.11 4.83
C ALA A 179 -22.41 8.98 4.12
#